data_81d77aa1ef571ebda2855378b985c2b5
#
_entry.id   81d77aa1ef571ebda2855378b985c2b5
#
_cell.length_a   1.000
_cell.length_b   1.000
_cell.length_c   1.000
_cell.angle_alpha   90.00
_cell.angle_beta   90.00
_cell.angle_gamma   90.00
#
_symmetry.space_group_name_H-M   'P 1'
#
loop_
_entity.id
_entity.type
_entity.pdbx_description
1 polymer ?
#
loop_
_entity_poly.entity_id
_entity_poly.type
_entity_poly.pdbx_seq_one_letter_code
_entity_poly.pdbx_strand_id
1 'polypeptide(L)' 'MREAFVLQLSDESQPSEGQLVGWIEEVDTGRELRFRSTAELLAFLDRCLAEQGRSDPPHQQRNE' A
#
# COMPACT_ATOMS: atom_id res chain seq x y z
N MET A 1 9.13 13.45 -1.86
CA MET A 1 7.79 13.06 -2.18
C MET A 1 7.11 12.32 -1.06
N ARG A 2 5.85 12.55 -0.88
CA ARG A 2 5.13 11.98 0.22
C ARG A 2 3.92 11.22 -0.25
N GLU A 3 3.66 10.10 0.37
CA GLU A 3 2.48 9.31 0.11
C GLU A 3 1.73 9.12 1.40
N ALA A 4 0.44 9.25 1.33
CA ALA A 4 -0.39 9.04 2.50
C ALA A 4 -1.51 8.08 2.14
N PHE A 5 -1.78 7.15 3.05
CA PHE A 5 -2.82 6.17 2.85
C PHE A 5 -3.66 6.07 4.11
N VAL A 6 -4.92 5.77 3.91
CA VAL A 6 -5.82 5.44 5.01
C VAL A 6 -6.08 3.96 4.93
N LEU A 7 -5.88 3.27 6.04
CA LEU A 7 -5.99 1.82 6.07
C LEU A 7 -6.97 1.42 7.16
N GLN A 8 -7.92 0.57 6.81
CA GLN A 8 -8.85 0.02 7.77
C GLN A 8 -8.79 -1.48 7.69
N LEU A 9 -8.61 -2.14 8.81
CA LEU A 9 -8.53 -3.58 8.84
C LEU A 9 -9.82 -4.17 9.34
N SER A 10 -10.22 -5.25 8.71
CA SER A 10 -11.40 -5.97 9.09
C SER A 10 -11.11 -6.88 10.29
N ASP A 11 -12.15 -7.25 11.02
CA ASP A 11 -12.04 -8.21 12.09
C ASP A 11 -11.50 -9.55 11.62
N GLU A 12 -11.62 -9.81 10.33
CA GLU A 12 -11.15 -11.06 9.77
C GLU A 12 -9.65 -11.12 9.59
N SER A 13 -8.98 -9.99 9.81
CA SER A 13 -7.54 -9.97 9.69
C SER A 13 -6.90 -10.84 10.75
N GLN A 14 -5.81 -11.49 10.36
CA GLN A 14 -5.02 -12.33 11.28
C GLN A 14 -3.56 -11.96 11.09
N PRO A 15 -3.14 -10.86 11.68
CA PRO A 15 -1.79 -10.37 11.46
C PRO A 15 -0.71 -11.36 11.88
N SER A 16 -0.98 -12.15 12.92
CA SER A 16 0.01 -13.09 13.36
C SER A 16 0.24 -14.20 12.34
N GLU A 17 -0.68 -14.34 11.40
CA GLU A 17 -0.52 -15.32 10.34
C GLU A 17 -0.22 -14.66 9.02
N GLY A 18 0.11 -13.38 9.05
CA GLY A 18 0.42 -12.67 7.83
C GLY A 18 -0.77 -12.42 6.95
N GLN A 19 -1.96 -12.44 7.52
CA GLN A 19 -3.16 -12.30 6.72
C GLN A 19 -3.88 -11.02 7.08
N LEU A 20 -3.94 -10.09 6.13
CA LEU A 20 -4.63 -8.82 6.34
C LEU A 20 -5.80 -8.72 5.37
N VAL A 21 -6.92 -8.30 5.90
CA VAL A 21 -8.14 -8.10 5.12
C VAL A 21 -8.68 -6.74 5.47
N GLY A 22 -9.07 -5.97 4.47
CA GLY A 22 -9.62 -4.67 4.78
C GLY A 22 -9.72 -3.77 3.57
N TRP A 23 -9.45 -2.51 3.79
CA TRP A 23 -9.67 -1.48 2.79
C TRP A 23 -8.58 -0.43 2.92
N ILE A 24 -8.11 0.06 1.80
CA ILE A 24 -7.08 1.07 1.78
C ILE A 24 -7.43 2.12 0.74
N GLU A 25 -7.09 3.37 1.04
CA GLU A 25 -7.32 4.48 0.14
C GLU A 25 -6.05 5.29 0.02
N GLU A 26 -5.68 5.62 -1.21
CA GLU A 26 -4.59 6.54 -1.46
C GLU A 26 -5.14 7.95 -1.39
N VAL A 27 -4.70 8.71 -0.39
CA VAL A 27 -5.30 10.01 -0.10
C VAL A 27 -5.17 10.98 -1.26
N ASP A 28 -4.01 11.00 -1.90
CA ASP A 28 -3.75 11.99 -2.94
C ASP A 28 -4.64 11.84 -4.16
N THR A 29 -4.98 10.63 -4.53
CA THR A 29 -5.75 10.40 -5.75
C THR A 29 -7.16 9.94 -5.48
N GLY A 30 -7.43 9.48 -4.25
CA GLY A 30 -8.73 8.93 -3.93
C GLY A 30 -8.91 7.50 -4.39
N ARG A 31 -7.87 6.87 -4.89
CA ARG A 31 -7.98 5.48 -5.30
C ARG A 31 -8.14 4.59 -4.10
N GLU A 32 -8.98 3.58 -4.24
CA GLU A 32 -9.30 2.67 -3.14
C GLU A 32 -9.17 1.24 -3.60
N LEU A 33 -8.92 0.38 -2.64
CA LEU A 33 -8.91 -1.05 -2.89
C LEU A 33 -9.43 -1.76 -1.66
N ARG A 34 -10.32 -2.72 -1.87
CA ARG A 34 -10.71 -3.64 -0.84
C ARG A 34 -9.87 -4.88 -1.01
N PHE A 35 -9.01 -5.16 -0.05
CA PHE A 35 -8.09 -6.28 -0.18
C PHE A 35 -8.51 -7.42 0.72
N ARG A 36 -8.29 -8.63 0.23
CA ARG A 36 -8.64 -9.83 0.96
C ARG A 36 -7.42 -10.62 1.36
N SER A 37 -6.25 -10.15 1.03
CA SER A 37 -5.02 -10.80 1.42
C SER A 37 -3.93 -9.75 1.51
N THR A 38 -2.90 -10.09 2.26
CA THR A 38 -1.75 -9.19 2.35
C THR A 38 -1.13 -8.97 0.99
N ALA A 39 -1.14 -10.01 0.15
CA ALA A 39 -0.54 -9.88 -1.17
C ALA A 39 -1.27 -8.83 -2.01
N GLU A 40 -2.59 -8.77 -1.90
CA GLU A 40 -3.34 -7.76 -2.64
C GLU A 40 -3.02 -6.36 -2.14
N LEU A 41 -2.89 -6.23 -0.82
CA LEU A 41 -2.53 -4.94 -0.26
C LEU A 41 -1.16 -4.49 -0.73
N LEU A 42 -0.20 -5.38 -0.71
CA LEU A 42 1.14 -5.03 -1.14
C LEU A 42 1.19 -4.69 -2.62
N ALA A 43 0.41 -5.41 -3.42
CA ALA A 43 0.37 -5.12 -4.85
C ALA A 43 -0.19 -3.72 -5.12
N PHE A 44 -1.20 -3.33 -4.36
CA PHE A 44 -1.78 -2.00 -4.51
C PHE A 44 -0.75 -0.93 -4.13
N LEU A 45 -0.09 -1.13 -3.00
CA LEU A 45 0.93 -0.17 -2.56
C LEU A 45 2.05 -0.08 -3.58
N ASP A 46 2.48 -1.21 -4.08
CA ASP A 46 3.57 -1.24 -5.03
C ASP A 46 3.20 -0.46 -6.28
N ARG A 47 1.98 -0.64 -6.76
CA ARG A 47 1.54 0.07 -7.95
C ARG A 47 1.45 1.57 -7.70
N CYS A 48 0.87 1.97 -6.57
CA CYS A 48 0.74 3.38 -6.26
C CYS A 48 2.10 4.05 -6.12
N LEU A 49 3.01 3.38 -5.43
CA LEU A 49 4.31 3.97 -5.21
C LEU A 49 5.14 3.98 -6.48
N ALA A 50 4.95 2.99 -7.34
CA ALA A 50 5.67 2.97 -8.60
C ALA A 50 5.26 4.15 -9.48
N GLU A 51 3.97 4.46 -9.48
CA GLU A 51 3.51 5.58 -10.28
C GLU A 51 4.01 6.90 -9.75
N GLN A 52 4.07 7.02 -8.43
CA GLN A 52 4.57 8.24 -7.83
C GLN A 52 6.07 8.34 -7.93
N GLY A 53 6.72 7.24 -7.67
CA GLY A 53 8.16 7.24 -7.58
C GLY A 53 8.86 7.29 -8.92
N ARG A 54 8.10 7.21 -9.98
CA ARG A 54 8.70 7.21 -11.28
C ARG A 54 9.52 8.46 -11.53
N SER A 55 9.13 9.53 -10.94
CA SER A 55 9.85 10.78 -11.11
C SER A 55 11.05 10.87 -10.18
N ASP A 56 11.21 9.94 -9.28
CA ASP A 56 12.31 9.98 -8.33
C ASP A 56 13.48 9.16 -8.80
N PRO A 57 14.70 9.61 -8.49
CA PRO A 57 15.84 8.77 -8.75
C PRO A 57 15.79 7.58 -7.84
N PRO A 58 16.17 6.53 -8.35
CA PRO A 58 16.18 5.39 -7.49
C PRO A 58 17.17 5.50 -6.41
N HIS A 59 17.36 5.94 -6.04
CA HIS A 59 18.05 5.95 -5.06
C HIS A 59 18.01 5.48 -4.21
N GLN A 60 17.77 5.36 -4.38
CA GLN A 60 17.69 5.10 -3.54
C GLN A 60 17.86 4.43 -2.87
N GLN A 61 18.02 4.22 -3.13
CA GLN A 61 18.10 3.73 -2.37
C GLN A 61 18.64 3.34 -1.67
N ARG A 62 18.95 3.32 -1.77
CA ARG A 62 19.40 3.12 -0.96
C ARG A 62 19.85 2.91 -0.14
N ASN A 63 20.05 2.65 -0.21
CA ASN A 63 20.42 2.55 0.67
C ASN A 63 20.89 2.44 1.28
N GLU A 64 20.87 2.23 1.43
CA GLU A 64 21.31 2.42 2.13
C GLU A 64 21.59 2.40 2.58
#